data_f45049eb869e77e2c1b4be25efcc1d36
#
_entry.id   f45049eb869e77e2c1b4be25efcc1d36
#
_cell.length_a   1.000
_cell.length_b   1.000
_cell.length_c   1.000
_cell.angle_alpha   90.00
_cell.angle_beta   90.00
_cell.angle_gamma   90.00
#
_symmetry.space_group_name_H-M   'P 1'
#
loop_
_entity.id
_entity.type
_entity.pdbx_description
1 polymer ?
#
loop_
_entity_poly.entity_id
_entity_poly.type
_entity_poly.pdbx_seq_one_letter_code
_entity_poly.pdbx_strand_id
1 'polypeptide(L)'
;MDFDCIVIGAGLSGLTASRNLQRYGKSVLLIESENEVGGRVRSDLVDGYILDRGFQVINPKYPQVKKSGVIKSIDFRKISGSIRLDDEGIKVGYALGSISNKSGPLLEKLKFMEFVYSKKVSSSHNFGLYTSYFPNFYQKVLNPFLTGVFLTNPKDIAADVVQEILKSFIRSLPGIPAKGVGEFSKALAKPIKNLRLNESVENISKNRVVTVSGQYTARFIVVAAGPIASDELLKKTTQIKMLSSTTSYFSTDETLVDASNLVISKGSNLVNSIVISEVSKKYAPIGQSLISATSLKDLSESEFRIELSKIWKSDANNWNHVARYEIKNSLPLHTPGKNRYPNLQLDDWLFTIGDHMSMPSQQGAMESGALVAERINQLMQ
;
A
#
# COMPACT_ATOMS: atom_id res chain seq x y z
N MET A 1 33.69 4.84 13.54
CA MET A 1 32.38 4.42 12.98
C MET A 1 32.31 4.91 11.56
N ASP A 2 31.86 4.05 10.64
CA ASP A 2 31.83 4.36 9.21
C ASP A 2 30.69 5.31 8.85
N PHE A 3 29.57 5.21 9.61
CA PHE A 3 28.37 5.98 9.40
C PHE A 3 27.75 6.48 10.71
N ASP A 4 26.95 7.53 10.64
CA ASP A 4 26.11 7.96 11.75
C ASP A 4 24.95 6.97 11.97
N CYS A 5 24.37 6.46 10.86
CA CYS A 5 23.25 5.55 10.90
C CYS A 5 23.33 4.48 9.78
N ILE A 6 23.02 3.24 10.13
CA ILE A 6 22.74 2.18 9.14
C ILE A 6 21.26 1.90 9.17
N VAL A 7 20.62 1.90 7.98
CA VAL A 7 19.22 1.55 7.79
C VAL A 7 19.14 0.23 7.03
N ILE A 8 18.40 -0.75 7.55
CA ILE A 8 18.29 -2.09 7.01
C ILE A 8 16.89 -2.27 6.40
N GLY A 9 16.84 -2.43 5.08
CA GLY A 9 15.64 -2.54 4.26
C GLY A 9 15.30 -1.24 3.53
N ALA A 10 15.22 -1.31 2.19
CA ALA A 10 14.91 -0.20 1.30
C ALA A 10 13.43 -0.16 0.87
N GLY A 11 12.50 -0.56 1.75
CA GLY A 11 11.07 -0.26 1.64
C GLY A 11 10.78 1.22 1.90
N LEU A 12 9.51 1.64 1.79
CA LEU A 12 9.13 3.06 1.96
C LEU A 12 9.57 3.66 3.29
N SER A 13 9.56 2.88 4.37
CA SER A 13 10.01 3.32 5.71
C SER A 13 11.51 3.61 5.73
N GLY A 14 12.34 2.65 5.27
CA GLY A 14 13.79 2.80 5.24
C GLY A 14 14.25 3.89 4.26
N LEU A 15 13.63 3.98 3.07
CA LEU A 15 13.88 5.05 2.12
C LEU A 15 13.58 6.43 2.72
N THR A 16 12.46 6.56 3.45
CA THR A 16 12.09 7.83 4.10
C THR A 16 13.03 8.19 5.23
N ALA A 17 13.40 7.22 6.07
CA ALA A 17 14.37 7.42 7.16
C ALA A 17 15.72 7.87 6.62
N SER A 18 16.29 7.13 5.66
CA SER A 18 17.59 7.43 5.06
C SER A 18 17.63 8.80 4.40
N ARG A 19 16.61 9.13 3.64
CA ARG A 19 16.49 10.42 2.96
C ARG A 19 16.40 11.59 3.93
N ASN A 20 15.63 11.45 5.03
CA ASN A 20 15.49 12.52 6.01
C ASN A 20 16.77 12.68 6.85
N LEU A 21 17.41 11.58 7.26
CA LEU A 21 18.69 11.63 7.95
C LEU A 21 19.77 12.34 7.11
N GLN A 22 19.87 12.04 5.81
CA GLN A 22 20.78 12.76 4.92
C GLN A 22 20.44 14.26 4.80
N ARG A 23 19.15 14.64 4.82
CA ARG A 23 18.74 16.05 4.84
C ARG A 23 19.15 16.76 6.13
N TYR A 24 19.26 16.03 7.24
CA TYR A 24 19.81 16.53 8.51
C TYR A 24 21.35 16.50 8.54
N GLY A 25 22.00 16.21 7.41
CA GLY A 25 23.46 16.19 7.29
C GLY A 25 24.14 14.95 7.86
N LYS A 26 23.38 13.87 8.15
CA LYS A 26 23.92 12.64 8.71
C LYS A 26 24.45 11.73 7.59
N SER A 27 25.57 11.05 7.88
CA SER A 27 26.09 9.98 7.04
C SER A 27 25.26 8.70 7.23
N VAL A 28 24.68 8.19 6.14
CA VAL A 28 23.74 7.05 6.20
C VAL A 28 24.17 5.99 5.20
N LEU A 29 24.20 4.73 5.64
CA LEU A 29 24.23 3.55 4.78
C LEU A 29 22.86 2.90 4.77
N LEU A 30 22.26 2.72 3.58
CA LEU A 30 21.04 1.94 3.38
C LEU A 30 21.39 0.61 2.75
N ILE A 31 20.96 -0.49 3.39
CA ILE A 31 21.22 -1.88 2.95
C ILE A 31 19.90 -2.53 2.57
N GLU A 32 19.88 -3.22 1.42
CA GLU A 32 18.73 -3.96 0.90
C GLU A 32 19.18 -5.34 0.40
N SER A 33 18.48 -6.37 0.81
CA SER A 33 18.76 -7.76 0.40
C SER A 33 18.43 -8.04 -1.05
N GLU A 34 17.42 -7.36 -1.59
CA GLU A 34 16.96 -7.53 -2.95
C GLU A 34 17.80 -6.72 -3.96
N ASN A 35 17.61 -7.02 -5.25
CA ASN A 35 18.28 -6.34 -6.35
C ASN A 35 17.69 -4.94 -6.66
N GLU A 36 16.59 -4.56 -5.98
CA GLU A 36 15.87 -3.32 -6.24
C GLU A 36 15.19 -2.79 -4.97
N VAL A 37 15.07 -1.47 -4.87
CA VAL A 37 14.37 -0.78 -3.76
C VAL A 37 12.86 -0.89 -3.87
N GLY A 38 12.15 -0.64 -2.76
CA GLY A 38 10.70 -0.46 -2.74
C GLY A 38 9.97 -1.48 -1.84
N GLY A 39 10.59 -2.62 -1.56
CA GLY A 39 9.95 -3.68 -0.79
C GLY A 39 8.64 -4.13 -1.46
N ARG A 40 7.49 -3.87 -0.82
CA ARG A 40 6.16 -4.18 -1.39
C ARG A 40 5.69 -3.21 -2.47
N VAL A 41 6.32 -2.04 -2.63
CA VAL A 41 5.97 -1.02 -3.64
C VAL A 41 6.96 -1.12 -4.79
N ARG A 42 6.78 -2.17 -5.60
CA ARG A 42 7.63 -2.53 -6.76
C ARG A 42 6.80 -2.91 -7.97
N SER A 43 7.44 -2.83 -9.13
CA SER A 43 6.86 -3.25 -10.41
C SER A 43 7.89 -4.04 -11.20
N ASP A 44 7.44 -5.08 -11.87
CA ASP A 44 8.26 -5.91 -12.76
C ASP A 44 7.92 -5.61 -14.22
N LEU A 45 8.88 -5.83 -15.11
CA LEU A 45 8.67 -5.78 -16.55
C LEU A 45 8.65 -7.23 -17.09
N VAL A 46 7.51 -7.66 -17.63
CA VAL A 46 7.31 -9.02 -18.16
C VAL A 46 6.71 -8.90 -19.55
N ASP A 47 7.40 -9.38 -20.57
CA ASP A 47 6.94 -9.40 -21.97
C ASP A 47 6.41 -8.05 -22.49
N GLY A 48 7.02 -6.94 -22.04
CA GLY A 48 6.62 -5.58 -22.39
C GLY A 48 5.49 -5.00 -21.53
N TYR A 49 4.91 -5.77 -20.62
CA TYR A 49 3.93 -5.30 -19.64
C TYR A 49 4.62 -4.86 -18.36
N ILE A 50 4.11 -3.78 -17.75
CA ILE A 50 4.52 -3.36 -16.42
C ILE A 50 3.52 -3.92 -15.40
N LEU A 51 4.00 -4.73 -14.48
CA LEU A 51 3.19 -5.44 -13.50
C LEU A 51 3.56 -4.97 -12.09
N ASP A 52 2.65 -4.32 -11.42
CA ASP A 52 2.84 -3.98 -10.01
C ASP A 52 2.71 -5.24 -9.14
N ARG A 53 3.56 -5.39 -8.12
CA ARG A 53 3.48 -6.53 -7.19
C ARG A 53 2.27 -6.36 -6.26
N GLY A 54 1.08 -6.70 -6.80
CA GLY A 54 -0.23 -6.42 -6.25
C GLY A 54 -0.77 -5.05 -6.65
N PHE A 55 -2.10 -4.97 -6.89
CA PHE A 55 -2.73 -3.69 -7.24
C PHE A 55 -2.58 -2.67 -6.10
N GLN A 56 -1.96 -1.55 -6.40
CA GLN A 56 -1.69 -0.50 -5.45
C GLN A 56 -1.95 0.88 -6.06
N VAL A 57 -2.34 1.81 -5.20
CA VAL A 57 -2.48 3.22 -5.57
C VAL A 57 -1.74 4.10 -4.58
N ILE A 58 -1.25 5.24 -5.03
CA ILE A 58 -0.59 6.23 -4.18
C ILE A 58 -1.52 7.42 -4.00
N ASN A 59 -1.76 7.83 -2.75
CA ASN A 59 -2.51 9.05 -2.47
C ASN A 59 -1.55 10.25 -2.39
N PRO A 60 -1.60 11.20 -3.34
CA PRO A 60 -0.68 12.34 -3.39
C PRO A 60 -0.89 13.33 -2.24
N LYS A 61 -1.99 13.23 -1.50
CA LYS A 61 -2.30 14.07 -0.34
C LYS A 61 -1.86 13.47 1.00
N TYR A 62 -1.39 12.25 1.02
CA TYR A 62 -0.75 11.71 2.20
C TYR A 62 0.37 12.64 2.67
N PRO A 63 0.42 13.03 3.97
CA PRO A 63 1.37 14.01 4.47
C PRO A 63 2.82 13.69 4.11
N GLN A 64 3.25 12.45 4.25
CA GLN A 64 4.63 12.06 3.95
C GLN A 64 4.90 11.98 2.44
N VAL A 65 3.95 11.52 1.64
CA VAL A 65 4.04 11.56 0.17
C VAL A 65 4.20 12.99 -0.30
N LYS A 66 3.38 13.93 0.22
CA LYS A 66 3.49 15.36 -0.10
C LYS A 66 4.84 15.95 0.33
N LYS A 67 5.29 15.68 1.57
CA LYS A 67 6.58 16.15 2.11
C LYS A 67 7.77 15.62 1.31
N SER A 68 7.67 14.42 0.75
CA SER A 68 8.73 13.83 -0.08
C SER A 68 9.01 14.64 -1.36
N GLY A 69 7.98 15.27 -1.91
CA GLY A 69 8.05 16.01 -3.18
C GLY A 69 8.12 15.12 -4.43
N VAL A 70 8.18 13.80 -4.26
CA VAL A 70 8.44 12.82 -5.33
C VAL A 70 7.37 12.84 -6.42
N ILE A 71 6.10 13.04 -6.06
CA ILE A 71 5.00 13.07 -7.06
C ILE A 71 5.24 14.12 -8.17
N LYS A 72 5.95 15.22 -7.84
CA LYS A 72 6.26 16.27 -8.83
C LYS A 72 7.40 15.89 -9.78
N SER A 73 8.20 14.87 -9.46
CA SER A 73 9.36 14.43 -10.22
C SER A 73 9.11 13.19 -11.08
N ILE A 74 7.92 12.64 -11.04
CA ILE A 74 7.50 11.45 -11.80
C ILE A 74 6.26 11.75 -12.64
N ASP A 75 6.05 10.98 -13.72
CA ASP A 75 4.83 11.05 -14.54
C ASP A 75 3.68 10.36 -13.78
N PHE A 76 2.95 11.12 -12.95
CA PHE A 76 1.90 10.59 -12.08
C PHE A 76 0.52 10.71 -12.72
N ARG A 77 -0.20 9.59 -12.84
CA ARG A 77 -1.52 9.47 -13.45
C ARG A 77 -2.58 9.23 -12.38
N LYS A 78 -3.59 10.09 -12.33
CA LYS A 78 -4.73 9.90 -11.41
C LYS A 78 -5.64 8.80 -11.94
N ILE A 79 -6.10 7.95 -11.06
CA ILE A 79 -7.17 7.00 -11.36
C ILE A 79 -8.50 7.76 -11.37
N SER A 80 -9.50 7.22 -12.08
CA SER A 80 -10.87 7.74 -12.05
C SER A 80 -11.32 7.96 -10.61
N GLY A 81 -11.97 9.09 -10.34
CA GLY A 81 -12.50 9.41 -9.02
C GLY A 81 -13.76 8.63 -8.66
N SER A 82 -14.19 7.72 -9.52
CA SER A 82 -15.36 6.87 -9.31
C SER A 82 -15.00 5.40 -9.34
N ILE A 83 -15.73 4.63 -8.55
CA ILE A 83 -15.71 3.19 -8.51
C ILE A 83 -16.98 2.69 -9.19
N ARG A 84 -16.88 1.75 -10.12
CA ARG A 84 -18.04 1.06 -10.68
C ARG A 84 -18.44 -0.07 -9.74
N LEU A 85 -19.65 0.00 -9.22
CA LEU A 85 -20.29 -1.10 -8.49
C LEU A 85 -21.01 -1.96 -9.53
N ASP A 86 -20.49 -3.16 -9.78
CA ASP A 86 -20.95 -4.01 -10.86
C ASP A 86 -22.41 -4.44 -10.68
N ASP A 87 -22.78 -4.88 -9.47
CA ASP A 87 -24.11 -5.37 -9.13
C ASP A 87 -25.20 -4.28 -9.25
N GLU A 88 -24.86 -3.04 -8.97
CA GLU A 88 -25.82 -1.91 -8.98
C GLU A 88 -25.81 -1.14 -10.30
N GLY A 89 -24.84 -1.41 -11.18
CA GLY A 89 -24.65 -0.72 -12.45
C GLY A 89 -24.45 0.80 -12.28
N ILE A 90 -23.86 1.24 -11.17
CA ILE A 90 -23.67 2.66 -10.83
C ILE A 90 -22.21 2.96 -10.54
N LYS A 91 -21.86 4.24 -10.72
CA LYS A 91 -20.55 4.79 -10.33
C LYS A 91 -20.71 5.60 -9.04
N VAL A 92 -19.92 5.30 -8.03
CA VAL A 92 -19.87 6.03 -6.75
C VAL A 92 -18.50 6.69 -6.56
N GLY A 93 -18.43 7.70 -5.68
CA GLY A 93 -17.27 8.54 -5.47
C GLY A 93 -17.50 9.92 -6.05
N TYR A 94 -16.64 10.42 -6.91
CA TYR A 94 -16.84 11.69 -7.63
C TYR A 94 -17.80 11.54 -8.82
N ALA A 95 -18.98 10.94 -8.59
CA ALA A 95 -19.99 10.68 -9.60
C ALA A 95 -21.40 10.86 -9.05
N LEU A 96 -22.34 11.17 -9.94
CA LEU A 96 -23.76 11.36 -9.58
C LEU A 96 -24.39 10.13 -8.90
N GLY A 97 -23.90 8.93 -9.19
CA GLY A 97 -24.34 7.70 -8.51
C GLY A 97 -24.14 7.72 -7.00
N SER A 98 -23.25 8.58 -6.48
CA SER A 98 -23.05 8.77 -5.03
C SER A 98 -24.27 9.35 -4.32
N ILE A 99 -25.10 10.14 -5.03
CA ILE A 99 -26.36 10.69 -4.49
C ILE A 99 -27.55 9.77 -4.77
N SER A 100 -27.41 8.78 -5.63
CA SER A 100 -28.47 7.84 -5.99
C SER A 100 -28.89 6.98 -4.79
N ASN A 101 -30.20 6.76 -4.61
CA ASN A 101 -30.71 5.81 -3.62
C ASN A 101 -30.27 4.35 -3.88
N LYS A 102 -29.81 4.02 -5.08
CA LYS A 102 -29.23 2.71 -5.40
C LYS A 102 -28.01 2.42 -4.55
N SER A 103 -27.15 3.43 -4.26
CA SER A 103 -25.99 3.29 -3.37
C SER A 103 -26.35 3.33 -1.87
N GLY A 104 -27.59 3.64 -1.52
CA GLY A 104 -28.11 3.73 -0.15
C GLY A 104 -28.89 5.03 0.09
N PRO A 105 -29.73 5.08 1.14
CA PRO A 105 -30.51 6.27 1.51
C PRO A 105 -29.63 7.49 1.79
N LEU A 106 -30.14 8.69 1.47
CA LEU A 106 -29.41 9.94 1.70
C LEU A 106 -29.05 10.15 3.18
N LEU A 107 -29.96 9.79 4.09
CA LEU A 107 -29.73 9.91 5.53
C LEU A 107 -28.52 9.07 5.98
N GLU A 108 -28.36 7.86 5.44
CA GLU A 108 -27.20 7.01 5.75
C GLU A 108 -25.89 7.65 5.26
N LYS A 109 -25.90 8.29 4.11
CA LYS A 109 -24.73 9.02 3.57
C LYS A 109 -24.37 10.21 4.45
N LEU A 110 -25.34 10.93 4.99
CA LEU A 110 -25.10 12.01 5.95
C LEU A 110 -24.50 11.45 7.26
N LYS A 111 -25.00 10.34 7.78
CA LYS A 111 -24.44 9.64 8.94
C LYS A 111 -23.03 9.13 8.69
N PHE A 112 -22.76 8.62 7.49
CA PHE A 112 -21.41 8.27 7.08
C PHE A 112 -20.47 9.48 7.07
N MET A 113 -20.90 10.64 6.54
CA MET A 113 -20.09 11.86 6.57
C MET A 113 -19.87 12.36 8.01
N GLU A 114 -20.87 12.24 8.88
CA GLU A 114 -20.72 12.49 10.31
C GLU A 114 -19.63 11.60 10.94
N PHE A 115 -19.66 10.28 10.67
CA PHE A 115 -18.61 9.37 11.10
C PHE A 115 -17.22 9.81 10.58
N VAL A 116 -17.11 10.12 9.29
CA VAL A 116 -15.82 10.51 8.67
C VAL A 116 -15.20 11.74 9.35
N TYR A 117 -16.01 12.74 9.71
CA TYR A 117 -15.51 14.01 10.27
C TYR A 117 -15.63 14.12 11.80
N SER A 118 -16.17 13.10 12.46
CA SER A 118 -16.28 13.08 13.92
C SER A 118 -14.89 13.09 14.59
N LYS A 119 -14.77 13.86 15.67
CA LYS A 119 -13.59 13.84 16.55
C LYS A 119 -13.70 12.78 17.66
N LYS A 120 -14.84 12.08 17.76
CA LYS A 120 -15.16 11.16 18.85
C LYS A 120 -14.92 9.68 18.51
N VAL A 121 -14.32 9.39 17.35
CA VAL A 121 -14.01 8.01 16.96
C VAL A 121 -12.82 7.52 17.79
N SER A 122 -13.03 6.42 18.51
CA SER A 122 -12.02 5.83 19.39
C SER A 122 -11.22 4.75 18.66
N SER A 123 -9.92 4.72 18.91
CA SER A 123 -9.02 3.64 18.44
C SER A 123 -9.30 2.29 19.12
N SER A 124 -9.99 2.28 20.25
CA SER A 124 -10.41 1.04 20.94
C SER A 124 -11.68 0.41 20.36
N HIS A 125 -12.39 1.14 19.48
CA HIS A 125 -13.59 0.64 18.82
C HIS A 125 -13.25 -0.01 17.49
N ASN A 126 -13.96 -1.08 17.13
CA ASN A 126 -13.95 -1.59 15.77
C ASN A 126 -14.93 -0.77 14.89
N PHE A 127 -14.70 -0.79 13.59
CA PHE A 127 -15.56 -0.08 12.64
C PHE A 127 -16.99 -0.64 12.62
N GLY A 128 -17.15 -1.93 12.94
CA GLY A 128 -18.45 -2.61 13.01
C GLY A 128 -19.48 -1.89 13.88
N LEU A 129 -19.06 -1.23 14.97
CA LEU A 129 -19.94 -0.46 15.85
C LEU A 129 -20.63 0.71 15.13
N TYR A 130 -20.00 1.27 14.11
CA TYR A 130 -20.51 2.43 13.38
C TYR A 130 -21.34 2.05 12.17
N THR A 131 -21.20 0.83 11.63
CA THR A 131 -21.88 0.40 10.39
C THR A 131 -23.40 0.33 10.52
N SER A 132 -23.94 0.22 11.73
CA SER A 132 -25.38 0.24 12.04
C SER A 132 -26.04 1.60 11.75
N TYR A 133 -25.27 2.69 11.69
CA TYR A 133 -25.80 4.02 11.36
C TYR A 133 -26.02 4.24 9.85
N PHE A 134 -25.40 3.39 9.00
CA PHE A 134 -25.50 3.47 7.54
C PHE A 134 -25.48 2.06 6.90
N PRO A 135 -26.40 1.16 7.28
CA PRO A 135 -26.31 -0.27 6.95
C PRO A 135 -26.39 -0.55 5.44
N ASN A 136 -27.28 0.11 4.70
CA ASN A 136 -27.39 -0.11 3.25
C ASN A 136 -26.18 0.44 2.50
N PHE A 137 -25.74 1.65 2.84
CA PHE A 137 -24.56 2.27 2.24
C PHE A 137 -23.28 1.44 2.57
N TYR A 138 -23.20 0.92 3.79
CA TYR A 138 -22.14 0.01 4.17
C TYR A 138 -22.12 -1.26 3.31
N GLN A 139 -23.24 -1.96 3.25
CA GLN A 139 -23.35 -3.22 2.52
C GLN A 139 -23.07 -3.09 1.02
N LYS A 140 -23.57 -2.01 0.41
CA LYS A 140 -23.51 -1.82 -1.05
C LYS A 140 -22.18 -1.23 -1.51
N VAL A 141 -21.60 -0.32 -0.74
CA VAL A 141 -20.45 0.50 -1.16
C VAL A 141 -19.24 0.27 -0.27
N LEU A 142 -19.37 0.52 1.04
CA LEU A 142 -18.19 0.58 1.91
C LEU A 142 -17.60 -0.81 2.17
N ASN A 143 -18.43 -1.82 2.40
CA ASN A 143 -17.93 -3.16 2.68
C ASN A 143 -17.09 -3.73 1.52
N PRO A 144 -17.59 -3.82 0.27
CA PRO A 144 -16.78 -4.35 -0.82
C PRO A 144 -15.54 -3.47 -1.11
N PHE A 145 -15.66 -2.15 -1.04
CA PHE A 145 -14.53 -1.25 -1.23
C PHE A 145 -13.45 -1.41 -0.15
N LEU A 146 -13.84 -1.35 1.11
CA LEU A 146 -12.90 -1.42 2.24
C LEU A 146 -12.31 -2.84 2.42
N THR A 147 -13.01 -3.88 1.99
CA THR A 147 -12.46 -5.24 1.95
C THR A 147 -11.23 -5.29 1.03
N GLY A 148 -11.28 -4.63 -0.13
CA GLY A 148 -10.13 -4.51 -1.03
C GLY A 148 -9.01 -3.62 -0.47
N VAL A 149 -9.34 -2.62 0.35
CA VAL A 149 -8.37 -1.72 0.99
C VAL A 149 -7.66 -2.38 2.17
N PHE A 150 -8.41 -3.08 3.03
CA PHE A 150 -7.89 -3.67 4.26
C PHE A 150 -7.55 -5.16 4.15
N LEU A 151 -7.87 -5.79 3.02
CA LEU A 151 -7.65 -7.22 2.74
C LEU A 151 -8.29 -8.17 3.77
N THR A 152 -9.33 -7.70 4.45
CA THR A 152 -10.09 -8.43 5.46
C THR A 152 -11.46 -7.78 5.65
N ASN A 153 -12.31 -8.36 6.52
CA ASN A 153 -13.58 -7.76 6.90
C ASN A 153 -13.35 -6.39 7.56
N PRO A 154 -13.80 -5.28 6.97
CA PRO A 154 -13.54 -3.93 7.50
C PRO A 154 -14.19 -3.69 8.87
N LYS A 155 -15.21 -4.47 9.27
CA LYS A 155 -15.82 -4.37 10.61
C LYS A 155 -14.83 -4.65 11.74
N ASP A 156 -13.81 -5.46 11.48
CA ASP A 156 -12.84 -5.92 12.48
C ASP A 156 -11.65 -4.94 12.62
N ILE A 157 -11.58 -3.94 11.76
CA ILE A 157 -10.51 -2.93 11.77
C ILE A 157 -10.83 -1.82 12.79
N ALA A 158 -9.79 -1.25 13.39
CA ALA A 158 -9.93 -0.10 14.28
C ALA A 158 -10.62 1.08 13.58
N ALA A 159 -11.64 1.64 14.20
CA ALA A 159 -12.52 2.64 13.57
C ALA A 159 -11.78 3.93 13.17
N ASP A 160 -10.81 4.35 13.96
CA ASP A 160 -9.98 5.52 13.66
C ASP A 160 -9.09 5.31 12.43
N VAL A 161 -8.58 4.09 12.20
CA VAL A 161 -7.83 3.73 10.99
C VAL A 161 -8.74 3.78 9.77
N VAL A 162 -9.93 3.20 9.85
CA VAL A 162 -10.93 3.27 8.76
C VAL A 162 -11.30 4.71 8.46
N GLN A 163 -11.54 5.52 9.49
CA GLN A 163 -11.87 6.94 9.35
C GLN A 163 -10.75 7.71 8.62
N GLU A 164 -9.50 7.50 8.98
CA GLU A 164 -8.36 8.20 8.37
C GLU A 164 -8.19 7.82 6.89
N ILE A 165 -8.33 6.54 6.57
CA ILE A 165 -8.28 6.05 5.19
C ILE A 165 -9.41 6.66 4.36
N LEU A 166 -10.65 6.66 4.87
CA LEU A 166 -11.80 7.27 4.18
C LEU A 166 -11.60 8.77 3.95
N LYS A 167 -11.12 9.50 4.96
CA LYS A 167 -10.75 10.92 4.81
C LYS A 167 -9.75 11.14 3.69
N SER A 168 -8.78 10.25 3.57
CA SER A 168 -7.73 10.37 2.55
C SER A 168 -8.29 10.21 1.12
N PHE A 169 -9.21 9.25 0.92
CA PHE A 169 -9.88 9.05 -0.38
C PHE A 169 -10.84 10.18 -0.73
N ILE A 170 -11.56 10.73 0.25
CA ILE A 170 -12.48 11.86 0.01
C ILE A 170 -11.69 13.13 -0.37
N ARG A 171 -10.51 13.34 0.20
CA ARG A 171 -9.72 14.57 -0.01
C ARG A 171 -8.90 14.57 -1.29
N SER A 172 -8.68 13.44 -1.92
CA SER A 172 -7.80 13.35 -3.09
C SER A 172 -8.04 12.11 -3.92
N LEU A 173 -7.94 12.29 -5.23
CA LEU A 173 -7.87 11.17 -6.16
C LEU A 173 -6.52 10.46 -6.01
N PRO A 174 -6.51 9.16 -5.73
CA PRO A 174 -5.30 8.36 -5.81
C PRO A 174 -4.85 8.22 -7.26
N GLY A 175 -3.64 7.72 -7.44
CA GLY A 175 -3.09 7.48 -8.77
C GLY A 175 -1.92 6.53 -8.73
N ILE A 176 -1.30 6.38 -9.88
CA ILE A 176 -0.12 5.54 -10.10
C ILE A 176 0.92 6.31 -10.91
N PRO A 177 2.22 6.04 -10.74
CA PRO A 177 3.23 6.45 -11.69
C PRO A 177 2.99 5.76 -13.05
N ALA A 178 3.22 6.47 -14.14
CA ALA A 178 2.92 5.98 -15.49
C ALA A 178 3.71 4.72 -15.89
N LYS A 179 4.84 4.47 -15.23
CA LYS A 179 5.70 3.29 -15.46
C LYS A 179 5.75 2.34 -14.25
N GLY A 180 4.63 2.19 -13.53
CA GLY A 180 4.52 1.31 -12.38
C GLY A 180 4.75 1.99 -11.04
N VAL A 181 4.14 1.43 -9.98
CA VAL A 181 4.27 1.98 -8.61
C VAL A 181 5.72 1.99 -8.10
N GLY A 182 6.57 1.12 -8.63
CA GLY A 182 8.00 1.06 -8.33
C GLY A 182 8.76 2.35 -8.67
N GLU A 183 8.29 3.16 -9.63
CA GLU A 183 8.87 4.46 -9.94
C GLU A 183 8.86 5.42 -8.73
N PHE A 184 7.84 5.31 -7.87
CA PHE A 184 7.77 6.10 -6.64
C PHE A 184 8.91 5.75 -5.68
N SER A 185 9.16 4.47 -5.48
CA SER A 185 10.24 3.97 -4.62
C SER A 185 11.62 4.34 -5.18
N LYS A 186 11.82 4.17 -6.49
CA LYS A 186 13.05 4.58 -7.20
C LYS A 186 13.32 6.06 -7.06
N ALA A 187 12.30 6.89 -7.21
CA ALA A 187 12.43 8.34 -7.05
C ALA A 187 12.70 8.76 -5.60
N LEU A 188 12.19 8.02 -4.60
CA LEU A 188 12.58 8.19 -3.20
C LEU A 188 14.04 7.84 -2.96
N ALA A 189 14.53 6.78 -3.58
CA ALA A 189 15.91 6.31 -3.44
C ALA A 189 16.94 7.21 -4.12
N LYS A 190 16.58 7.88 -5.22
CA LYS A 190 17.50 8.64 -6.07
C LYS A 190 18.49 9.57 -5.34
N PRO A 191 18.12 10.31 -4.27
CA PRO A 191 19.07 11.17 -3.55
C PRO A 191 19.92 10.44 -2.51
N ILE A 192 19.71 9.13 -2.28
CA ILE A 192 20.43 8.37 -1.26
C ILE A 192 21.84 8.01 -1.79
N LYS A 193 22.87 8.49 -1.09
CA LYS A 193 24.25 8.40 -1.56
C LYS A 193 24.86 7.01 -1.39
N ASN A 194 24.63 6.38 -0.23
CA ASN A 194 25.22 5.07 0.09
C ASN A 194 24.08 4.06 0.18
N LEU A 195 23.79 3.40 -0.93
CA LEU A 195 22.83 2.32 -1.06
C LEU A 195 23.55 1.05 -1.50
N ARG A 196 23.33 -0.03 -0.77
CA ARG A 196 23.81 -1.39 -1.11
C ARG A 196 22.60 -2.26 -1.40
N LEU A 197 22.54 -2.77 -2.62
CA LEU A 197 21.56 -3.77 -3.05
C LEU A 197 22.21 -5.14 -3.08
N ASN A 198 21.41 -6.20 -3.11
CA ASN A 198 21.86 -7.58 -3.04
C ASN A 198 22.74 -7.85 -1.81
N GLU A 199 22.46 -7.17 -0.72
CA GLU A 199 23.28 -7.24 0.51
C GLU A 199 22.38 -7.61 1.70
N SER A 200 22.37 -8.88 2.07
CA SER A 200 21.60 -9.40 3.20
C SER A 200 22.34 -9.17 4.51
N VAL A 201 21.61 -8.66 5.50
CA VAL A 201 22.08 -8.52 6.88
C VAL A 201 21.86 -9.85 7.61
N GLU A 202 22.92 -10.37 8.22
CA GLU A 202 22.90 -11.64 8.97
C GLU A 202 22.79 -11.42 10.47
N ASN A 203 23.43 -10.35 11.00
CA ASN A 203 23.44 -10.10 12.44
C ASN A 203 23.56 -8.60 12.75
N ILE A 204 22.98 -8.23 13.89
CA ILE A 204 23.02 -6.88 14.44
C ILE A 204 23.50 -6.94 15.88
N SER A 205 24.43 -6.08 16.23
CA SER A 205 24.89 -5.85 17.60
C SER A 205 25.14 -4.36 17.81
N LYS A 206 25.38 -3.93 19.03
CA LYS A 206 25.63 -2.51 19.32
C LYS A 206 26.73 -1.96 18.42
N ASN A 207 26.37 -0.92 17.65
CA ASN A 207 27.25 -0.22 16.70
C ASN A 207 27.74 -1.05 15.50
N ARG A 208 27.24 -2.25 15.27
CA ARG A 208 27.76 -3.16 14.24
C ARG A 208 26.65 -3.91 13.51
N VAL A 209 26.74 -3.94 12.20
CA VAL A 209 25.91 -4.74 11.29
C VAL A 209 26.83 -5.67 10.50
N VAL A 210 26.53 -6.96 10.50
CA VAL A 210 27.22 -7.99 9.71
C VAL A 210 26.33 -8.38 8.56
N THR A 211 26.90 -8.39 7.36
CA THR A 211 26.23 -8.76 6.11
C THR A 211 26.96 -9.91 5.44
N VAL A 212 26.38 -10.45 4.38
CA VAL A 212 27.02 -11.50 3.54
C VAL A 212 28.34 -11.05 2.92
N SER A 213 28.55 -9.73 2.74
CA SER A 213 29.76 -9.17 2.07
C SER A 213 30.77 -8.60 3.05
N GLY A 214 30.44 -8.45 4.33
CA GLY A 214 31.35 -7.86 5.31
C GLY A 214 30.64 -7.26 6.53
N GLN A 215 31.25 -6.26 7.13
CA GLN A 215 30.69 -5.60 8.30
C GLN A 215 30.80 -4.09 8.21
N TYR A 216 29.83 -3.41 8.82
CA TYR A 216 29.76 -1.94 8.89
C TYR A 216 29.51 -1.49 10.32
N THR A 217 29.99 -0.30 10.67
CA THR A 217 29.81 0.28 12.00
C THR A 217 29.03 1.60 11.93
N ALA A 218 28.09 1.79 12.86
CA ALA A 218 27.35 3.05 12.97
C ALA A 218 26.93 3.33 14.42
N ARG A 219 26.69 4.61 14.73
CA ARG A 219 26.15 5.02 16.03
C ARG A 219 24.72 4.54 16.25
N PHE A 220 23.92 4.56 15.19
CA PHE A 220 22.52 4.13 15.23
C PHE A 220 22.23 3.09 14.17
N ILE A 221 21.35 2.14 14.49
CA ILE A 221 20.86 1.11 13.56
C ILE A 221 19.34 1.18 13.52
N VAL A 222 18.77 1.24 12.32
CA VAL A 222 17.33 1.27 12.07
C VAL A 222 16.92 0.04 11.27
N VAL A 223 16.09 -0.81 11.86
CA VAL A 223 15.55 -2.00 11.20
C VAL A 223 14.23 -1.66 10.52
N ALA A 224 14.22 -1.71 9.18
CA ALA A 224 13.12 -1.38 8.29
C ALA A 224 12.76 -2.55 7.35
N ALA A 225 13.10 -3.78 7.72
CA ALA A 225 13.03 -4.97 6.89
C ALA A 225 11.62 -5.61 6.79
N GLY A 226 10.60 -4.92 7.32
CA GLY A 226 9.25 -5.47 7.46
C GLY A 226 9.13 -6.39 8.68
N PRO A 227 7.90 -6.81 9.08
CA PRO A 227 7.71 -7.44 10.40
C PRO A 227 8.47 -8.77 10.55
N ILE A 228 8.43 -9.65 9.57
CA ILE A 228 9.01 -10.99 9.68
C ILE A 228 10.54 -10.93 9.76
N ALA A 229 11.19 -10.31 8.77
CA ALA A 229 12.64 -10.19 8.77
C ALA A 229 13.16 -9.31 9.92
N SER A 230 12.38 -8.34 10.38
CA SER A 230 12.73 -7.55 11.57
C SER A 230 12.72 -8.41 12.83
N ASP A 231 11.76 -9.32 12.97
CA ASP A 231 11.68 -10.24 14.12
C ASP A 231 12.88 -11.19 14.14
N GLU A 232 13.23 -11.74 12.97
CA GLU A 232 14.40 -12.61 12.83
C GLU A 232 15.70 -11.89 13.23
N LEU A 233 15.93 -10.70 12.67
CA LEU A 233 17.11 -9.89 12.99
C LEU A 233 17.17 -9.42 14.44
N LEU A 234 16.02 -9.09 15.03
CA LEU A 234 15.93 -8.60 16.41
C LEU A 234 15.78 -9.74 17.43
N LYS A 235 15.72 -10.99 16.98
CA LYS A 235 15.45 -12.19 17.82
C LYS A 235 14.21 -11.99 18.70
N LYS A 236 13.16 -11.40 18.10
CA LYS A 236 11.88 -11.14 18.74
C LYS A 236 10.82 -12.01 18.07
N THR A 237 9.79 -12.32 18.83
CA THR A 237 8.60 -12.98 18.30
C THR A 237 7.47 -11.98 18.42
N THR A 238 7.28 -11.14 17.40
CA THR A 238 6.09 -10.29 17.36
C THR A 238 4.96 -11.11 16.72
N GLN A 239 3.80 -11.09 17.37
CA GLN A 239 2.63 -11.80 16.84
C GLN A 239 1.85 -10.91 15.87
N ILE A 240 2.55 -10.20 14.97
CA ILE A 240 1.90 -9.34 13.98
C ILE A 240 1.29 -10.23 12.90
N LYS A 241 -0.03 -10.32 12.90
CA LYS A 241 -0.75 -11.02 11.84
C LYS A 241 -0.65 -10.21 10.54
N MET A 242 -0.09 -10.84 9.51
CA MET A 242 -0.07 -10.32 8.15
C MET A 242 -1.24 -10.88 7.36
N LEU A 243 -1.79 -10.03 6.50
CA LEU A 243 -2.85 -10.37 5.55
C LEU A 243 -2.22 -10.64 4.19
N SER A 244 -2.87 -11.46 3.39
CA SER A 244 -2.41 -11.86 2.06
C SER A 244 -3.40 -11.41 0.98
N SER A 245 -2.90 -11.32 -0.24
CA SER A 245 -3.71 -11.12 -1.43
C SER A 245 -3.05 -11.80 -2.64
N THR A 246 -3.85 -12.16 -3.62
CA THR A 246 -3.39 -12.66 -4.92
C THR A 246 -3.85 -11.70 -5.99
N THR A 247 -2.93 -11.22 -6.83
CA THR A 247 -3.24 -10.41 -7.99
C THR A 247 -2.82 -11.14 -9.26
N SER A 248 -3.75 -11.31 -10.18
CA SER A 248 -3.51 -11.90 -11.48
C SER A 248 -3.68 -10.86 -12.59
N TYR A 249 -2.80 -10.91 -13.59
CA TYR A 249 -2.79 -10.00 -14.72
C TYR A 249 -3.16 -10.75 -15.98
N PHE A 250 -4.07 -10.14 -16.76
CA PHE A 250 -4.49 -10.66 -18.06
C PHE A 250 -4.34 -9.56 -19.10
N SER A 251 -4.13 -9.94 -20.34
CA SER A 251 -4.10 -9.00 -21.47
C SER A 251 -5.05 -9.41 -22.59
N THR A 252 -5.57 -8.41 -23.29
CA THR A 252 -6.43 -8.58 -24.47
C THR A 252 -6.26 -7.40 -25.40
N ASP A 253 -6.54 -7.61 -26.70
CA ASP A 253 -6.66 -6.54 -27.69
C ASP A 253 -8.10 -6.01 -27.83
N GLU A 254 -9.06 -6.60 -27.10
CA GLU A 254 -10.44 -6.16 -27.09
C GLU A 254 -10.60 -4.81 -26.39
N THR A 255 -11.57 -4.01 -26.86
CA THR A 255 -12.01 -2.79 -26.18
C THR A 255 -13.05 -3.13 -25.12
N LEU A 256 -12.67 -2.98 -23.85
CA LEU A 256 -13.54 -3.27 -22.72
C LEU A 256 -14.41 -2.06 -22.35
N VAL A 257 -15.69 -2.33 -22.02
CA VAL A 257 -16.66 -1.29 -21.65
C VAL A 257 -16.32 -0.70 -20.26
N ASP A 258 -16.37 0.63 -20.15
CA ASP A 258 -16.10 1.36 -18.88
C ASP A 258 -14.72 1.06 -18.26
N ALA A 259 -13.73 0.75 -19.08
CA ALA A 259 -12.40 0.30 -18.70
C ALA A 259 -11.61 1.28 -17.80
N SER A 260 -11.98 2.57 -17.78
CA SER A 260 -11.30 3.61 -16.98
C SER A 260 -11.61 3.58 -15.48
N ASN A 261 -12.55 2.74 -15.05
CA ASN A 261 -12.98 2.67 -13.66
C ASN A 261 -12.42 1.45 -12.93
N LEU A 262 -12.10 1.64 -11.65
CA LEU A 262 -11.93 0.53 -10.72
C LEU A 262 -13.29 -0.14 -10.52
N VAL A 263 -13.37 -1.44 -10.76
CA VAL A 263 -14.59 -2.21 -10.58
C VAL A 263 -14.53 -2.98 -9.28
N ILE A 264 -15.62 -2.94 -8.53
CA ILE A 264 -15.84 -3.72 -7.33
C ILE A 264 -17.17 -4.44 -7.49
N SER A 265 -17.17 -5.74 -7.33
CA SER A 265 -18.38 -6.57 -7.45
C SER A 265 -18.70 -7.23 -6.11
N LYS A 266 -19.91 -6.99 -5.62
CA LYS A 266 -20.43 -7.64 -4.43
C LYS A 266 -20.72 -9.10 -4.77
N GLY A 267 -20.25 -10.02 -3.93
CA GLY A 267 -20.45 -11.46 -4.18
C GLY A 267 -19.46 -12.10 -5.14
N SER A 268 -18.61 -11.31 -5.81
CA SER A 268 -17.45 -11.83 -6.55
C SER A 268 -16.37 -12.36 -5.60
N ASN A 269 -15.59 -13.31 -6.08
CA ASN A 269 -14.36 -13.74 -5.43
C ASN A 269 -13.22 -12.72 -5.62
N LEU A 270 -13.39 -11.73 -6.50
CA LEU A 270 -12.46 -10.63 -6.70
C LEU A 270 -12.86 -9.44 -5.82
N VAL A 271 -11.90 -8.87 -5.11
CA VAL A 271 -12.11 -7.63 -4.34
C VAL A 271 -12.01 -6.39 -5.21
N ASN A 272 -11.30 -6.48 -6.32
CA ASN A 272 -11.28 -5.43 -7.35
C ASN A 272 -10.79 -5.97 -8.69
N SER A 273 -11.13 -5.25 -9.76
CA SER A 273 -10.52 -5.37 -11.09
C SER A 273 -10.43 -4.00 -11.76
N ILE A 274 -9.38 -3.78 -12.55
CA ILE A 274 -9.16 -2.55 -13.30
C ILE A 274 -8.39 -2.83 -14.59
N VAL A 275 -8.70 -2.13 -15.67
CA VAL A 275 -7.85 -2.08 -16.85
C VAL A 275 -6.78 -1.03 -16.61
N ILE A 276 -5.64 -1.44 -16.04
CA ILE A 276 -4.60 -0.53 -15.57
C ILE A 276 -3.96 0.26 -16.71
N SER A 277 -3.92 -0.31 -17.92
CA SER A 277 -3.46 0.37 -19.13
C SER A 277 -4.36 1.54 -19.57
N GLU A 278 -5.60 1.64 -19.06
CA GLU A 278 -6.44 2.84 -19.26
C GLU A 278 -6.06 3.99 -18.35
N VAL A 279 -5.41 3.72 -17.22
CA VAL A 279 -4.82 4.76 -16.37
C VAL A 279 -3.50 5.24 -16.97
N SER A 280 -2.69 4.33 -17.49
CA SER A 280 -1.46 4.66 -18.21
C SER A 280 -1.19 3.65 -19.33
N LYS A 281 -1.18 4.11 -20.56
CA LYS A 281 -0.87 3.28 -21.74
C LYS A 281 0.54 2.66 -21.70
N LYS A 282 1.42 3.14 -20.81
CA LYS A 282 2.77 2.59 -20.63
C LYS A 282 2.80 1.23 -19.92
N TYR A 283 1.68 0.80 -19.35
CA TYR A 283 1.57 -0.50 -18.68
C TYR A 283 1.46 -1.69 -19.64
N ALA A 284 1.11 -1.45 -20.90
CA ALA A 284 0.95 -2.51 -21.90
C ALA A 284 1.61 -2.14 -23.22
N PRO A 285 1.97 -3.13 -24.06
CA PRO A 285 2.34 -2.91 -25.44
C PRO A 285 1.23 -2.22 -26.23
N ILE A 286 1.61 -1.56 -27.33
CA ILE A 286 0.65 -0.88 -28.21
C ILE A 286 -0.41 -1.88 -28.72
N GLY A 287 -1.68 -1.50 -28.66
CA GLY A 287 -2.81 -2.34 -29.08
C GLY A 287 -3.27 -3.35 -28.03
N GLN A 288 -2.62 -3.40 -26.86
CA GLN A 288 -3.00 -4.30 -25.77
C GLN A 288 -3.61 -3.55 -24.58
N SER A 289 -4.60 -4.15 -23.97
CA SER A 289 -5.15 -3.78 -22.68
C SER A 289 -4.60 -4.70 -21.60
N LEU A 290 -4.16 -4.16 -20.46
CA LEU A 290 -3.72 -4.92 -19.29
C LEU A 290 -4.74 -4.80 -18.17
N ILE A 291 -5.27 -5.93 -17.75
CA ILE A 291 -6.27 -6.06 -16.69
C ILE A 291 -5.60 -6.60 -15.43
N SER A 292 -5.75 -5.89 -14.32
CA SER A 292 -5.40 -6.35 -12.98
C SER A 292 -6.64 -6.84 -12.26
N ALA A 293 -6.55 -8.00 -11.61
CA ALA A 293 -7.63 -8.57 -10.80
C ALA A 293 -7.07 -9.09 -9.48
N THR A 294 -7.67 -8.69 -8.36
CA THR A 294 -7.18 -9.07 -7.01
C THR A 294 -8.22 -9.89 -6.26
N SER A 295 -7.77 -10.97 -5.64
CA SER A 295 -8.55 -11.83 -4.74
C SER A 295 -7.89 -11.98 -3.38
N LEU A 296 -8.70 -12.22 -2.35
CA LEU A 296 -8.24 -12.62 -1.01
C LEU A 296 -8.27 -14.15 -0.83
N LYS A 297 -8.77 -14.86 -1.85
CA LYS A 297 -8.79 -16.32 -1.91
C LYS A 297 -7.72 -16.79 -2.89
N ASP A 298 -7.28 -18.00 -2.70
CA ASP A 298 -6.42 -18.69 -3.64
C ASP A 298 -7.27 -19.22 -4.79
N LEU A 299 -7.47 -18.41 -5.82
CA LEU A 299 -8.23 -18.77 -7.02
C LEU A 299 -7.30 -19.35 -8.07
N SER A 300 -7.76 -20.38 -8.77
CA SER A 300 -7.15 -20.86 -10.00
C SER A 300 -7.29 -19.83 -11.14
N GLU A 301 -6.51 -19.97 -12.19
CA GLU A 301 -6.63 -19.11 -13.37
C GLU A 301 -8.03 -19.17 -14.00
N SER A 302 -8.63 -20.36 -14.06
CA SER A 302 -9.99 -20.54 -14.58
C SER A 302 -11.04 -19.82 -13.75
N GLU A 303 -10.91 -19.82 -12.41
CA GLU A 303 -11.80 -19.06 -11.53
C GLU A 303 -11.64 -17.55 -11.72
N PHE A 304 -10.41 -17.04 -11.88
CA PHE A 304 -10.19 -15.65 -12.26
C PHE A 304 -10.88 -15.30 -13.58
N ARG A 305 -10.77 -16.15 -14.61
CA ARG A 305 -11.39 -15.94 -15.92
C ARG A 305 -12.92 -15.90 -15.84
N ILE A 306 -13.54 -16.76 -15.04
CA ILE A 306 -14.99 -16.77 -14.81
C ILE A 306 -15.45 -15.44 -14.18
N GLU A 307 -14.76 -14.96 -13.15
CA GLU A 307 -15.11 -13.70 -12.49
C GLU A 307 -14.87 -12.48 -13.40
N LEU A 308 -13.76 -12.48 -14.16
CA LEU A 308 -13.43 -11.40 -15.10
C LEU A 308 -14.43 -11.32 -16.25
N SER A 309 -14.88 -12.47 -16.77
CA SER A 309 -15.90 -12.50 -17.84
C SER A 309 -17.20 -11.85 -17.38
N LYS A 310 -17.63 -12.10 -16.14
CA LYS A 310 -18.82 -11.45 -15.55
C LYS A 310 -18.64 -9.94 -15.42
N ILE A 311 -17.50 -9.51 -14.86
CA ILE A 311 -17.20 -8.10 -14.57
C ILE A 311 -17.08 -7.27 -15.87
N TRP A 312 -16.35 -7.79 -16.85
CA TRP A 312 -16.03 -7.05 -18.07
C TRP A 312 -16.99 -7.34 -19.23
N LYS A 313 -17.93 -8.29 -19.06
CA LYS A 313 -18.91 -8.72 -20.08
C LYS A 313 -18.22 -9.10 -21.41
N SER A 314 -17.12 -9.81 -21.29
CA SER A 314 -16.29 -10.32 -22.38
C SER A 314 -15.83 -11.74 -22.02
N ASP A 315 -15.53 -12.58 -22.97
CA ASP A 315 -15.06 -13.94 -22.73
C ASP A 315 -13.57 -13.93 -22.37
N ALA A 316 -13.28 -13.87 -21.07
CA ALA A 316 -11.90 -13.88 -20.58
C ALA A 316 -11.13 -15.19 -20.83
N ASN A 317 -11.77 -16.25 -21.38
CA ASN A 317 -11.05 -17.43 -21.82
C ASN A 317 -10.14 -17.12 -23.03
N ASN A 318 -10.49 -16.11 -23.83
CA ASN A 318 -9.71 -15.64 -24.96
C ASN A 318 -8.56 -14.70 -24.57
N TRP A 319 -8.44 -14.29 -23.30
CA TRP A 319 -7.39 -13.38 -22.86
C TRP A 319 -6.09 -14.12 -22.55
N ASN A 320 -4.96 -13.46 -22.72
CA ASN A 320 -3.67 -14.01 -22.33
C ASN A 320 -3.46 -13.81 -20.82
N HIS A 321 -3.12 -14.89 -20.11
CA HIS A 321 -2.63 -14.76 -18.73
C HIS A 321 -1.17 -14.29 -18.77
N VAL A 322 -0.88 -13.15 -18.14
CA VAL A 322 0.45 -12.54 -18.16
C VAL A 322 1.28 -12.98 -16.96
N ALA A 323 0.72 -12.85 -15.77
CA ALA A 323 1.40 -13.24 -14.53
C ALA A 323 0.44 -13.31 -13.34
N ARG A 324 0.88 -13.99 -12.28
CA ARG A 324 0.22 -14.08 -10.99
C ARG A 324 1.19 -13.76 -9.86
N TYR A 325 0.76 -12.92 -8.94
CA TYR A 325 1.50 -12.56 -7.73
C TYR A 325 0.75 -12.99 -6.48
N GLU A 326 1.32 -13.90 -5.71
CA GLU A 326 0.88 -14.25 -4.36
C GLU A 326 1.66 -13.41 -3.36
N ILE A 327 0.99 -12.51 -2.68
CA ILE A 327 1.61 -11.60 -1.72
C ILE A 327 1.18 -12.02 -0.32
N LYS A 328 1.94 -12.92 0.29
CA LYS A 328 1.64 -13.52 1.60
C LYS A 328 1.65 -12.49 2.74
N ASN A 329 2.42 -11.42 2.60
CA ASN A 329 2.61 -10.37 3.62
C ASN A 329 2.25 -8.99 3.06
N SER A 330 1.05 -8.86 2.49
CA SER A 330 0.59 -7.64 1.84
C SER A 330 0.41 -6.48 2.82
N LEU A 331 -0.26 -6.73 3.94
CA LEU A 331 -0.67 -5.68 4.88
C LEU A 331 -0.69 -6.23 6.33
N PRO A 332 -0.17 -5.48 7.32
CA PRO A 332 -0.36 -5.85 8.72
C PRO A 332 -1.80 -5.61 9.17
N LEU A 333 -2.38 -6.56 9.89
CA LEU A 333 -3.70 -6.42 10.49
C LEU A 333 -3.67 -5.41 11.65
N HIS A 334 -4.50 -4.38 11.59
CA HIS A 334 -4.63 -3.37 12.63
C HIS A 334 -5.96 -3.51 13.37
N THR A 335 -5.91 -4.22 14.51
CA THR A 335 -7.08 -4.44 15.38
C THR A 335 -7.33 -3.25 16.32
N PRO A 336 -8.55 -3.09 16.85
CA PRO A 336 -8.85 -2.11 17.89
C PRO A 336 -7.92 -2.20 19.09
N GLY A 337 -7.64 -1.05 19.72
CA GLY A 337 -6.76 -0.96 20.89
C GLY A 337 -5.27 -1.03 20.61
N LYS A 338 -4.87 -1.29 19.36
CA LYS A 338 -3.46 -1.27 18.96
C LYS A 338 -2.95 0.19 18.92
N ASN A 339 -1.81 0.43 19.57
CA ASN A 339 -1.20 1.76 19.55
C ASN A 339 -0.69 2.08 18.13
N ARG A 340 -1.10 3.20 17.57
CA ARG A 340 -0.66 3.69 16.25
C ARG A 340 0.75 4.27 16.26
N TYR A 341 1.23 4.66 17.44
CA TYR A 341 2.54 5.26 17.64
C TYR A 341 3.28 4.56 18.77
N PRO A 342 3.63 3.27 18.58
CA PRO A 342 4.41 2.54 19.58
C PRO A 342 5.79 3.17 19.72
N ASN A 343 6.52 2.79 20.77
CA ASN A 343 7.91 3.18 20.89
C ASN A 343 8.72 2.55 19.75
N LEU A 344 9.26 3.38 18.87
CA LEU A 344 10.10 2.96 17.74
C LEU A 344 11.56 2.77 18.14
N GLN A 345 11.97 3.29 19.30
CA GLN A 345 13.30 3.14 19.88
C GLN A 345 13.32 1.90 20.77
N LEU A 346 14.12 0.91 20.41
CA LEU A 346 14.24 -0.35 21.14
C LEU A 346 15.37 -0.32 22.17
N ASP A 347 16.40 0.46 21.89
CA ASP A 347 17.57 0.68 22.74
C ASP A 347 18.17 2.07 22.42
N ASP A 348 19.19 2.51 23.15
CA ASP A 348 19.89 3.79 22.93
C ASP A 348 20.48 3.94 21.53
N TRP A 349 20.75 2.82 20.84
CA TRP A 349 21.36 2.74 19.52
C TRP A 349 20.45 2.08 18.44
N LEU A 350 19.31 1.46 18.82
CA LEU A 350 18.53 0.56 17.96
C LEU A 350 17.07 1.03 17.82
N PHE A 351 16.61 1.08 16.59
CA PHE A 351 15.25 1.47 16.21
C PHE A 351 14.60 0.44 15.28
N THR A 352 13.27 0.37 15.29
CA THR A 352 12.49 -0.42 14.33
C THR A 352 11.38 0.44 13.72
N ILE A 353 11.15 0.30 12.40
CA ILE A 353 10.18 1.07 11.64
C ILE A 353 9.47 0.19 10.60
N GLY A 354 8.29 0.64 10.18
CA GLY A 354 7.47 -0.01 9.16
C GLY A 354 6.00 0.37 9.33
N ASP A 355 5.15 -0.06 8.40
CA ASP A 355 3.70 0.10 8.50
C ASP A 355 3.07 -0.73 9.64
N HIS A 356 3.75 -1.77 10.09
CA HIS A 356 3.38 -2.57 11.26
C HIS A 356 3.62 -1.83 12.59
N MET A 357 4.50 -0.82 12.57
CA MET A 357 4.83 0.06 13.69
C MET A 357 4.08 1.40 13.63
N SER A 358 3.08 1.54 12.78
CA SER A 358 2.28 2.74 12.58
C SER A 358 0.93 2.36 11.98
N MET A 359 0.30 3.24 11.20
CA MET A 359 -0.89 2.92 10.42
C MET A 359 -0.53 1.95 9.28
N PRO A 360 -1.29 0.86 9.03
CA PRO A 360 -1.02 -0.11 7.97
C PRO A 360 -1.28 0.50 6.58
N SER A 361 -0.34 1.27 6.09
CA SER A 361 -0.42 1.99 4.82
C SER A 361 0.94 2.51 4.37
N GLN A 362 1.04 2.94 3.12
CA GLN A 362 2.21 3.66 2.61
C GLN A 362 2.51 4.93 3.44
N GLN A 363 1.46 5.66 3.88
CA GLN A 363 1.61 6.81 4.78
C GLN A 363 2.26 6.40 6.10
N GLY A 364 1.76 5.35 6.76
CA GLY A 364 2.30 4.91 8.05
C GLY A 364 3.73 4.38 7.94
N ALA A 365 4.04 3.64 6.87
CA ALA A 365 5.42 3.22 6.60
C ALA A 365 6.37 4.41 6.50
N MET A 366 6.02 5.42 5.71
CA MET A 366 6.84 6.63 5.54
C MET A 366 6.89 7.47 6.84
N GLU A 367 5.80 7.53 7.59
CA GLU A 367 5.70 8.29 8.85
C GLU A 367 6.62 7.71 9.92
N SER A 368 6.63 6.38 10.10
CA SER A 368 7.54 5.73 11.05
C SER A 368 9.02 6.03 10.73
N GLY A 369 9.38 6.01 9.44
CA GLY A 369 10.72 6.40 8.98
C GLY A 369 11.05 7.87 9.25
N ALA A 370 10.10 8.77 9.05
CA ALA A 370 10.28 10.20 9.32
C ALA A 370 10.47 10.49 10.82
N LEU A 371 9.66 9.86 11.67
CA LEU A 371 9.73 10.01 13.13
C LEU A 371 11.09 9.54 13.69
N VAL A 372 11.56 8.38 13.24
CA VAL A 372 12.88 7.88 13.69
C VAL A 372 14.02 8.76 13.19
N ALA A 373 13.96 9.25 11.95
CA ALA A 373 14.98 10.18 11.45
C ALA A 373 15.03 11.47 12.28
N GLU A 374 13.89 12.01 12.67
CA GLU A 374 13.81 13.19 13.55
C GLU A 374 14.38 12.88 14.94
N ARG A 375 13.99 11.73 15.52
CA ARG A 375 14.48 11.31 16.84
C ARG A 375 16.00 11.13 16.85
N ILE A 376 16.57 10.45 15.85
CA ILE A 376 18.03 10.29 15.73
C ILE A 376 18.72 11.65 15.59
N ASN A 377 18.15 12.56 14.79
CA ASN A 377 18.72 13.90 14.64
C ASN A 377 18.77 14.65 15.97
N GLN A 378 17.72 14.55 16.83
CA GLN A 378 17.69 15.12 18.17
C GLN A 378 18.76 14.52 19.10
N LEU A 379 18.97 13.19 19.03
CA LEU A 379 19.98 12.48 19.84
C LEU A 379 21.43 12.79 19.42
N MET A 380 21.62 13.44 18.27
CA MET A 380 22.92 13.82 17.72
C MET A 380 23.21 15.33 17.81
N GLN A 381 22.32 16.10 18.37
CA GLN A 381 22.53 17.52 18.72
C GLN A 381 23.16 17.63 20.11
#